data_6f344e1242d7b12d667bcf9db701ed0d
#
_entry.id   6f344e1242d7b12d667bcf9db701ed0d
#
_cell.length_a   1.000
_cell.length_b   1.000
_cell.length_c   1.000
_cell.angle_alpha   90.00
_cell.angle_beta   90.00
_cell.angle_gamma   90.00
#
_symmetry.space_group_name_H-M   'P 1'
#
loop_
_entity.id
_entity.type
_entity.pdbx_description
1 polymer ?
#
loop_
_entity_poly.entity_id
_entity_poly.type
_entity_poly.pdbx_seq_one_letter_code
_entity_poly.pdbx_strand_id
1 'polypeptide(L)' 'MKKMFSSYPDVVSVSELMDMLHIGKDTAYKLLQSGEIKSIKIGKKYRIPKKFVVEYLQCC' A
#
# COMPACT_ATOMS: atom_id res chain seq x y z
N MET A 1 -19.44 -1.42 7.36
CA MET A 1 -18.59 -0.49 7.02
C MET A 1 -18.30 -0.43 5.59
N LYS A 2 -17.83 0.68 5.16
CA LYS A 2 -17.66 0.82 3.85
C LYS A 2 -16.53 0.12 3.31
N LYS A 3 -16.55 -0.20 2.07
CA LYS A 3 -15.48 -0.82 1.40
C LYS A 3 -14.49 0.20 0.97
N MET A 4 -13.43 0.37 1.72
CA MET A 4 -12.39 1.29 1.35
C MET A 4 -11.62 0.73 0.16
N PHE A 5 -11.38 1.58 -0.82
CA PHE A 5 -10.59 1.20 -2.00
C PHE A 5 -11.15 0.00 -2.73
N SER A 6 -12.47 -0.08 -2.81
CA SER A 6 -13.09 -1.24 -3.44
C SER A 6 -12.76 -1.34 -4.94
N SER A 7 -12.33 -0.25 -5.55
CA SER A 7 -11.97 -0.27 -6.96
C SER A 7 -10.56 -0.80 -7.21
N TYR A 8 -9.79 -1.03 -6.14
CA TYR A 8 -8.43 -1.53 -6.28
C TYR A 8 -8.42 -3.05 -6.10
N PRO A 9 -7.45 -3.74 -6.71
CA PRO A 9 -7.36 -5.19 -6.55
C PRO A 9 -6.88 -5.54 -5.14
N ASP A 10 -6.95 -6.82 -4.79
CA ASP A 10 -6.53 -7.28 -3.47
C ASP A 10 -5.05 -7.03 -3.23
N VAL A 11 -4.26 -7.04 -4.29
CA VAL A 11 -2.83 -6.74 -4.20
C VAL A 11 -2.56 -5.54 -5.09
N VAL A 12 -1.95 -4.51 -4.53
CA VAL A 12 -1.69 -3.29 -5.27
C VAL A 12 -0.19 -3.09 -5.48
N SER A 13 0.15 -2.29 -6.49
CA SER A 13 1.54 -1.95 -6.77
C SER A 13 1.89 -0.67 -6.04
N VAL A 14 3.16 -0.27 -6.13
CA VAL A 14 3.60 1.00 -5.53
C VAL A 14 2.84 2.16 -6.13
N SER A 15 2.62 2.13 -7.43
CA SER A 15 1.89 3.19 -8.10
C SER A 15 0.48 3.34 -7.53
N GLU A 16 -0.19 2.21 -7.33
CA GLU A 16 -1.53 2.23 -6.77
C GLU A 16 -1.51 2.66 -5.31
N LEU A 17 -0.48 2.26 -4.57
CA LEU A 17 -0.34 2.66 -3.18
C LEU A 17 -0.21 4.18 -3.08
N MET A 18 0.59 4.78 -3.96
CA MET A 18 0.74 6.22 -3.98
C MET A 18 -0.58 6.92 -4.20
N ASP A 19 -1.37 6.38 -5.11
CA ASP A 19 -2.67 6.95 -5.43
C ASP A 19 -3.65 6.78 -4.27
N MET A 20 -3.63 5.63 -3.63
CA MET A 20 -4.53 5.36 -2.50
C MET A 20 -4.27 6.29 -1.33
N LEU A 21 -3.01 6.57 -1.06
CA LEU A 21 -2.61 7.36 0.09
C LEU A 21 -2.32 8.82 -0.25
N HIS A 22 -2.34 9.16 -1.53
CA HIS A 22 -2.02 10.51 -2.00
C HIS A 22 -0.62 10.93 -1.54
N ILE A 23 0.33 10.05 -1.71
CA ILE A 23 1.71 10.33 -1.28
C ILE A 23 2.64 10.22 -2.48
N GLY A 24 3.81 10.81 -2.34
CA GLY A 24 4.82 10.73 -3.39
C GLY A 24 5.54 9.41 -3.38
N LYS A 25 6.32 9.18 -4.42
CA LYS A 25 7.07 7.95 -4.57
C LYS A 25 8.04 7.71 -3.44
N ASP A 26 8.77 8.76 -3.05
CA ASP A 26 9.74 8.62 -1.98
C ASP A 26 9.08 8.22 -0.67
N THR A 27 7.94 8.81 -0.37
CA THR A 27 7.21 8.48 0.85
C THR A 27 6.70 7.04 0.80
N ALA A 28 6.19 6.62 -0.36
CA ALA A 28 5.70 5.26 -0.51
C ALA A 28 6.81 4.25 -0.26
N TYR A 29 7.97 4.46 -0.87
CA TYR A 29 9.07 3.55 -0.67
C TYR A 29 9.57 3.55 0.78
N LYS A 30 9.53 4.71 1.41
CA LYS A 30 9.92 4.79 2.80
C LYS A 30 9.02 3.94 3.67
N LEU A 31 7.71 4.01 3.45
CA LEU A 31 6.78 3.21 4.22
C LEU A 31 7.00 1.72 4.03
N LEU A 32 7.32 1.33 2.80
CA LEU A 32 7.55 -0.08 2.50
C LEU A 32 8.86 -0.56 3.09
N GLN A 33 9.90 0.25 2.98
CA GLN A 33 11.22 -0.14 3.47
C GLN A 33 11.29 -0.16 4.98
N SER A 34 10.56 0.73 5.63
CA SER A 34 10.56 0.79 7.09
C SER A 34 9.69 -0.29 7.72
N GLY A 35 8.85 -0.92 6.91
CA GLY A 35 7.99 -1.98 7.42
C GLY A 35 6.68 -1.49 8.00
N GLU A 36 6.38 -0.20 7.85
CA GLU A 36 5.11 0.32 8.35
C GLU A 36 3.94 -0.27 7.60
N ILE A 37 4.14 -0.54 6.32
CA ILE A 37 3.14 -1.24 5.52
C ILE A 37 3.80 -2.52 5.04
N LYS A 38 3.24 -3.64 5.41
CA LYS A 38 3.81 -4.92 5.01
C LYS A 38 3.63 -5.15 3.52
N SER A 39 4.65 -5.68 2.90
CA SER A 39 4.60 -5.92 1.47
C SER A 39 5.51 -7.08 1.13
N ILE A 40 5.35 -7.57 -0.09
CA ILE A 40 6.17 -8.65 -0.60
C ILE A 40 6.89 -8.11 -1.83
N LYS A 41 8.20 -8.26 -1.85
CA LYS A 41 8.97 -7.82 -3.00
C LYS A 41 9.25 -9.01 -3.91
N ILE A 42 8.77 -8.96 -5.12
CA ILE A 42 8.96 -10.02 -6.08
C ILE A 42 9.76 -9.46 -7.23
N GLY A 43 11.00 -9.92 -7.38
CA GLY A 43 11.89 -9.37 -8.37
C GLY A 43 12.18 -7.92 -8.04
N LYS A 44 11.82 -7.03 -8.92
CA LYS A 44 12.05 -5.61 -8.73
C LYS A 44 10.78 -4.86 -8.36
N LYS A 45 9.69 -5.57 -8.17
CA LYS A 45 8.42 -4.93 -7.90
C LYS A 45 7.88 -5.28 -6.53
N TYR A 46 7.26 -4.30 -5.90
CA TYR A 46 6.59 -4.53 -4.62
C TYR A 46 5.15 -4.94 -4.89
N ARG A 47 4.70 -5.92 -4.10
CA ARG A 47 3.31 -6.33 -4.12
C ARG A 47 2.77 -6.11 -2.73
N ILE A 48 1.80 -5.24 -2.61
CA ILE A 48 1.29 -4.84 -1.31
C ILE A 48 -0.15 -5.32 -1.17
N PRO A 49 -0.41 -6.27 -0.25
CA PRO A 49 -1.79 -6.70 -0.02
C PRO A 49 -2.62 -5.49 0.42
N LYS A 50 -3.74 -5.28 -0.24
CA LYS A 50 -4.59 -4.14 0.03
C LYS A 50 -5.00 -4.09 1.50
N LYS A 51 -5.22 -5.23 2.10
CA LYS A 51 -5.66 -5.26 3.49
C LYS A 51 -4.64 -4.61 4.43
N PHE A 52 -3.36 -4.70 4.12
CA PHE A 52 -2.35 -4.07 4.96
C PHE A 52 -2.38 -2.57 4.82
N VAL A 53 -2.74 -2.07 3.65
CA VAL A 53 -2.88 -0.64 3.44
C VAL A 53 -4.06 -0.13 4.25
N VAL A 54 -5.17 -0.86 4.22
CA VAL A 54 -6.36 -0.49 4.97
C VAL A 54 -6.07 -0.50 6.47
N GLU A 55 -5.35 -1.52 6.92
CA GLU A 55 -4.98 -1.61 8.34
C GLU A 55 -4.10 -0.44 8.76
N TYR A 56 -3.18 -0.06 7.89
CA TYR A 56 -2.31 1.06 8.19
C TYR A 56 -3.12 2.34 8.42
N LEU A 57 -4.11 2.55 7.57
CA LEU A 57 -4.96 3.73 7.71
C LEU A 57 -5.84 3.66 8.93
N GLN A 58 -6.29 2.48 9.29
CA GLN A 58 -7.17 2.32 10.45
C GLN A 58 -6.41 2.44 11.76
N CYS A 59 -5.13 2.12 11.75
CA CYS A 59 -4.34 2.20 12.95
C CYS A 59 -3.97 3.63 13.32
N CYS A 60 -4.06 4.53 12.39
CA CYS A 60 -3.78 5.93 12.68
C CYS A 60 -4.99 6.68 13.22
#